data_1e50b5d78ccca134ca768d1254583aa1
#
_entry.id   1e50b5d78ccca134ca768d1254583aa1
#
_cell.length_a   1.000
_cell.length_b   1.000
_cell.length_c   1.000
_cell.angle_alpha   90.00
_cell.angle_beta   90.00
_cell.angle_gamma   90.00
#
_symmetry.space_group_name_H-M   'P 1'
#
loop_
_entity.id
_entity.type
_entity.pdbx_description
1 polymer ?
#
loop_
_entity_poly.entity_id
_entity_poly.type
_entity_poly.pdbx_seq_one_letter_code
_entity_poly.pdbx_strand_id
1 'polypeptide(L)'
;MTTTTITVQDPHASPEHARQLDTLYARIRWRLLPLLMLCYMVAFLDRVNIGYAQLQMKQTLPFGDAVYGLGAGIFFIGYFIFEVPSNLMLKRSGVRKTLLRIMFCWGLVAAAMMFVSTSMQFYVLRFLLGAFEAGFFPGVILYFTYWFPAPRRGQVIAIFMTAAAVAGLIAGPVSGSILKYLDGAVGLHGWQWMFMIQGLPASVLGVVAFLYLQDSPARARWLSPGEKRLLDADMARDLANARDKSQDSLAQMFRDPRIYLLSTAYFMFLSLIHI
;
A
#
# COMPACT_ATOMS: atom_id res chain seq x y z
N MET A 1 -24.62 -16.05 -4.45
CA MET A 1 -24.26 -15.04 -3.43
C MET A 1 -24.58 -13.67 -3.99
N THR A 2 -25.70 -13.11 -3.60
CA THR A 2 -26.22 -11.82 -4.07
C THR A 2 -25.48 -10.72 -3.34
N THR A 3 -24.62 -10.00 -4.04
CA THR A 3 -23.88 -8.85 -3.50
C THR A 3 -24.88 -7.73 -3.26
N THR A 4 -25.24 -7.49 -2.03
CA THR A 4 -26.07 -6.34 -1.62
C THR A 4 -25.27 -5.07 -1.82
N THR A 5 -25.49 -4.38 -2.92
CA THR A 5 -24.94 -3.06 -3.19
C THR A 5 -25.73 -2.07 -2.33
N ILE A 6 -25.11 -1.50 -1.30
CA ILE A 6 -25.69 -0.39 -0.55
C ILE A 6 -25.65 0.83 -1.46
N THR A 7 -26.78 1.10 -2.13
CA THR A 7 -27.01 2.31 -2.92
C THR A 7 -27.33 3.46 -1.95
N VAL A 8 -26.42 4.38 -1.79
CA VAL A 8 -26.73 5.70 -1.20
C VAL A 8 -27.54 6.45 -2.25
N GLN A 9 -28.86 6.45 -2.10
CA GLN A 9 -29.77 7.16 -2.99
C GLN A 9 -29.67 8.67 -2.73
N ASP A 10 -29.30 9.42 -3.78
CA ASP A 10 -29.54 10.86 -3.87
C ASP A 10 -31.05 11.06 -4.15
N PRO A 11 -31.83 11.74 -3.28
CA PRO A 11 -33.27 11.94 -3.48
C PRO A 11 -33.62 12.73 -4.75
N HIS A 12 -32.66 13.36 -5.40
CA HIS A 12 -32.87 14.23 -6.58
C HIS A 12 -32.22 13.66 -7.86
N ALA A 13 -31.52 12.53 -7.81
CA ALA A 13 -30.96 11.90 -9.00
C ALA A 13 -31.98 10.96 -9.63
N SER A 14 -32.22 11.09 -10.96
CA SER A 14 -33.01 10.09 -11.66
C SER A 14 -32.40 8.71 -11.49
N PRO A 15 -33.20 7.63 -11.42
CA PRO A 15 -32.69 6.27 -11.29
C PRO A 15 -31.67 5.89 -12.38
N GLU A 16 -31.78 6.50 -13.55
CA GLU A 16 -30.87 6.32 -14.67
C GLU A 16 -29.51 6.96 -14.41
N HIS A 17 -29.47 8.16 -13.83
CA HIS A 17 -28.23 8.85 -13.45
C HIS A 17 -27.45 8.06 -12.38
N ALA A 18 -28.15 7.54 -11.38
CA ALA A 18 -27.53 6.70 -10.34
C ALA A 18 -26.91 5.42 -10.95
N ARG A 19 -27.61 4.74 -11.87
CA ARG A 19 -27.08 3.56 -12.57
C ARG A 19 -25.86 3.88 -13.44
N GLN A 20 -25.86 5.02 -14.12
CA GLN A 20 -24.71 5.47 -14.92
C GLN A 20 -23.47 5.68 -14.03
N LEU A 21 -23.63 6.35 -12.87
CA LEU A 21 -22.56 6.53 -11.89
C LEU A 21 -22.05 5.20 -11.34
N ASP A 22 -22.93 4.27 -10.98
CA ASP A 22 -22.55 2.97 -10.44
C ASP A 22 -21.74 2.15 -11.46
N THR A 23 -22.17 2.15 -12.73
CA THR A 23 -21.45 1.48 -13.81
C THR A 23 -20.07 2.12 -14.04
N LEU A 24 -20.01 3.44 -14.00
CA LEU A 24 -18.75 4.18 -14.18
C LEU A 24 -17.77 3.89 -13.05
N TYR A 25 -18.21 3.96 -11.79
CA TYR A 25 -17.35 3.65 -10.64
C TYR A 25 -16.94 2.16 -10.60
N ALA A 26 -17.79 1.23 -11.02
CA ALA A 26 -17.42 -0.17 -11.17
C ALA A 26 -16.28 -0.34 -12.18
N ARG A 27 -16.34 0.33 -13.34
CA ARG A 27 -15.28 0.31 -14.35
C ARG A 27 -13.98 0.92 -13.83
N ILE A 28 -14.04 2.06 -13.12
CA ILE A 28 -12.87 2.68 -12.49
C ILE A 28 -12.25 1.72 -11.48
N ARG A 29 -13.06 1.13 -10.60
CA ARG A 29 -12.63 0.16 -9.60
C ARG A 29 -11.90 -1.02 -10.23
N TRP A 30 -12.49 -1.65 -11.23
CA TRP A 30 -11.88 -2.79 -11.92
C TRP A 30 -10.60 -2.43 -12.70
N ARG A 31 -10.45 -1.18 -13.07
CA ARG A 31 -9.23 -0.70 -13.73
C ARG A 31 -8.10 -0.39 -12.75
N LEU A 32 -8.40 0.16 -11.59
CA LEU A 32 -7.37 0.63 -10.64
C LEU A 32 -7.00 -0.43 -9.61
N LEU A 33 -8.00 -1.11 -9.01
CA LEU A 33 -7.78 -2.00 -7.87
C LEU A 33 -6.88 -3.19 -8.18
N PRO A 34 -7.02 -3.96 -9.27
CA PRO A 34 -6.22 -5.17 -9.46
C PRO A 34 -4.71 -4.88 -9.42
N LEU A 35 -4.26 -3.82 -10.10
CA LEU A 35 -2.87 -3.44 -10.10
C LEU A 35 -2.40 -2.96 -8.72
N LEU A 36 -3.19 -2.10 -8.05
CA LEU A 36 -2.85 -1.59 -6.73
C LEU A 36 -2.86 -2.70 -5.66
N MET A 37 -3.78 -3.65 -5.76
CA MET A 37 -3.80 -4.84 -4.90
C MET A 37 -2.57 -5.70 -5.11
N LEU A 38 -2.15 -5.91 -6.36
CA LEU A 38 -0.92 -6.64 -6.66
C LEU A 38 0.32 -5.91 -6.09
N CYS A 39 0.39 -4.59 -6.22
CA CYS A 39 1.43 -3.78 -5.60
C CYS A 39 1.44 -3.95 -4.07
N TYR A 40 0.26 -3.95 -3.44
CA TYR A 40 0.15 -4.12 -1.99
C TYR A 40 0.49 -5.55 -1.53
N MET A 41 0.12 -6.58 -2.32
CA MET A 41 0.52 -7.97 -2.05
C MET A 41 2.04 -8.11 -2.04
N VAL A 42 2.73 -7.55 -3.03
CA VAL A 42 4.20 -7.56 -3.08
C VAL A 42 4.80 -6.80 -1.90
N ALA A 43 4.23 -5.64 -1.54
CA ALA A 43 4.64 -4.88 -0.36
C ALA A 43 4.51 -5.71 0.93
N PHE A 44 3.42 -6.42 1.09
CA PHE A 44 3.18 -7.25 2.26
C PHE A 44 4.15 -8.45 2.31
N LEU A 45 4.37 -9.13 1.18
CA LEU A 45 5.33 -10.25 1.08
C LEU A 45 6.74 -9.80 1.45
N ASP A 46 7.19 -8.65 0.95
CA ASP A 46 8.51 -8.10 1.25
C ASP A 46 8.66 -7.72 2.74
N ARG A 47 7.60 -7.24 3.36
CA ARG A 47 7.59 -6.89 4.78
C ARG A 47 7.73 -8.11 5.70
N VAL A 48 7.12 -9.22 5.34
CA VAL A 48 7.14 -10.45 6.15
C VAL A 48 8.29 -11.40 5.82
N ASN A 49 8.97 -11.22 4.69
CA ASN A 49 10.02 -12.12 4.21
C ASN A 49 11.20 -12.26 5.19
N ILE A 50 11.52 -11.19 5.93
CA ILE A 50 12.59 -11.24 6.93
C ILE A 50 12.34 -12.28 8.03
N GLY A 51 11.07 -12.51 8.40
CA GLY A 51 10.69 -13.54 9.35
C GLY A 51 11.02 -14.95 8.86
N TYR A 52 10.90 -15.20 7.56
CA TYR A 52 11.29 -16.47 6.95
C TYR A 52 12.80 -16.54 6.71
N ALA A 53 13.41 -15.47 6.20
CA ALA A 53 14.83 -15.39 5.88
C ALA A 53 15.72 -15.64 7.10
N GLN A 54 15.35 -15.09 8.26
CA GLN A 54 16.16 -15.16 9.47
C GLN A 54 16.49 -16.60 9.88
N LEU A 55 15.60 -17.56 9.62
CA LEU A 55 15.80 -18.97 9.96
C LEU A 55 17.06 -19.55 9.28
N GLN A 56 17.28 -19.20 8.01
CA GLN A 56 18.42 -19.65 7.23
C GLN A 56 19.62 -18.70 7.35
N MET A 57 19.36 -17.38 7.44
CA MET A 57 20.43 -16.38 7.65
C MET A 57 21.20 -16.61 8.95
N LYS A 58 20.54 -17.05 10.05
CA LYS A 58 21.21 -17.40 11.31
C LYS A 58 22.21 -18.55 11.18
N GLN A 59 22.05 -19.42 10.20
CA GLN A 59 22.94 -20.54 9.94
C GLN A 59 24.14 -20.16 9.06
N THR A 60 23.98 -19.09 8.26
CA THR A 60 24.93 -18.69 7.23
C THR A 60 25.67 -17.40 7.55
N LEU A 61 25.12 -16.57 8.44
CA LEU A 61 25.68 -15.29 8.86
C LEU A 61 25.89 -15.25 10.37
N PRO A 62 26.90 -14.51 10.88
CA PRO A 62 27.16 -14.40 12.31
C PRO A 62 26.16 -13.45 13.00
N PHE A 63 24.85 -13.65 12.78
CA PHE A 63 23.80 -12.81 13.29
C PHE A 63 23.02 -13.49 14.41
N GLY A 64 23.02 -12.89 15.60
CA GLY A 64 22.18 -13.29 16.72
C GLY A 64 20.78 -12.68 16.65
N ASP A 65 19.89 -13.11 17.55
CA ASP A 65 18.50 -12.63 17.63
C ASP A 65 18.39 -11.11 17.82
N ALA A 66 19.34 -10.51 18.57
CA ALA A 66 19.42 -9.08 18.77
C ALA A 66 19.60 -8.29 17.45
N VAL A 67 20.38 -8.84 16.49
CA VAL A 67 20.60 -8.22 15.17
C VAL A 67 19.31 -8.18 14.39
N TYR A 68 18.54 -9.26 14.38
CA TYR A 68 17.26 -9.31 13.67
C TYR A 68 16.20 -8.41 14.32
N GLY A 69 16.10 -8.43 15.65
CA GLY A 69 15.18 -7.57 16.39
C GLY A 69 15.48 -6.09 16.15
N LEU A 70 16.76 -5.69 16.23
CA LEU A 70 17.18 -4.32 15.95
C LEU A 70 16.91 -3.95 14.49
N GLY A 71 17.22 -4.82 13.53
CA GLY A 71 16.96 -4.58 12.11
C GLY A 71 15.48 -4.42 11.79
N ALA A 72 14.60 -5.18 12.47
CA ALA A 72 13.16 -4.98 12.38
C ALA A 72 12.74 -3.61 12.90
N GLY A 73 13.28 -3.18 14.05
CA GLY A 73 13.00 -1.85 14.64
C GLY A 73 13.51 -0.70 13.74
N ILE A 74 14.73 -0.80 13.21
CA ILE A 74 15.33 0.20 12.33
C ILE A 74 14.49 0.42 11.06
N PHE A 75 13.89 -0.61 10.50
CA PHE A 75 12.95 -0.49 9.39
C PHE A 75 11.80 0.47 9.74
N PHE A 76 11.17 0.31 10.90
CA PHE A 76 10.07 1.16 11.33
C PHE A 76 10.52 2.59 11.62
N ILE A 77 11.75 2.79 12.10
CA ILE A 77 12.33 4.13 12.29
C ILE A 77 12.43 4.84 10.92
N GLY A 78 13.01 4.17 9.93
CA GLY A 78 13.08 4.70 8.57
C GLY A 78 11.69 5.01 7.99
N TYR A 79 10.76 4.09 8.15
CA TYR A 79 9.38 4.24 7.71
C TYR A 79 8.71 5.47 8.34
N PHE A 80 8.75 5.61 9.65
CA PHE A 80 8.15 6.72 10.38
C PHE A 80 8.72 8.09 10.00
N ILE A 81 10.05 8.20 9.90
CA ILE A 81 10.71 9.48 9.55
C ILE A 81 10.31 9.93 8.13
N PHE A 82 10.22 9.00 7.18
CA PHE A 82 10.00 9.33 5.76
C PHE A 82 8.54 9.28 5.33
N GLU A 83 7.60 8.86 6.17
CA GLU A 83 6.18 8.78 5.83
C GLU A 83 5.59 10.14 5.48
N VAL A 84 5.77 11.14 6.33
CA VAL A 84 5.25 12.50 6.10
C VAL A 84 5.94 13.17 4.90
N PRO A 85 7.28 13.20 4.79
CA PRO A 85 7.97 13.73 3.61
C PRO A 85 7.52 13.08 2.31
N SER A 86 7.34 11.76 2.28
CA SER A 86 6.91 11.01 1.12
C SER A 86 5.50 11.41 0.66
N ASN A 87 4.56 11.60 1.61
CA ASN A 87 3.20 12.04 1.33
C ASN A 87 3.12 13.50 0.86
N LEU A 88 3.95 14.39 1.41
CA LEU A 88 4.07 15.76 0.91
C LEU A 88 4.58 15.80 -0.54
N MET A 89 5.54 14.94 -0.85
CA MET A 89 6.08 14.80 -2.20
C MET A 89 5.03 14.26 -3.18
N LEU A 90 4.14 13.36 -2.73
CA LEU A 90 3.04 12.83 -3.54
C LEU A 90 2.10 13.95 -3.98
N LYS A 91 1.76 14.89 -3.09
CA LYS A 91 0.93 16.06 -3.42
C LYS A 91 1.58 16.98 -4.47
N ARG A 92 2.92 17.10 -4.46
CA ARG A 92 3.67 17.97 -5.37
C ARG A 92 3.97 17.30 -6.72
N SER A 93 4.41 16.06 -6.72
CA SER A 93 4.91 15.36 -7.90
C SER A 93 3.86 14.51 -8.63
N GLY A 94 2.69 14.32 -8.02
CA GLY A 94 1.65 13.42 -8.49
C GLY A 94 1.87 11.97 -8.07
N VAL A 95 0.80 11.18 -8.16
CA VAL A 95 0.78 9.80 -7.66
C VAL A 95 1.70 8.89 -8.48
N ARG A 96 1.61 8.97 -9.80
CA ARG A 96 2.38 8.09 -10.72
C ARG A 96 3.88 8.14 -10.48
N LYS A 97 4.44 9.36 -10.43
CA LYS A 97 5.87 9.57 -10.22
C LYS A 97 6.31 9.14 -8.82
N THR A 98 5.46 9.40 -7.83
CA THR A 98 5.76 9.07 -6.44
C THR A 98 5.71 7.55 -6.21
N LEU A 99 4.68 6.85 -6.73
CA LEU A 99 4.63 5.38 -6.66
C LEU A 99 5.78 4.72 -7.41
N LEU A 100 6.14 5.23 -8.60
CA LEU A 100 7.34 4.75 -9.32
C LEU A 100 8.58 4.85 -8.43
N ARG A 101 8.85 6.02 -7.88
CA ARG A 101 10.02 6.24 -7.02
C ARG A 101 10.02 5.30 -5.81
N ILE A 102 8.90 5.25 -5.09
CA ILE A 102 8.74 4.41 -3.89
C ILE A 102 9.01 2.96 -4.24
N MET A 103 8.25 2.40 -5.18
CA MET A 103 8.31 0.98 -5.49
C MET A 103 9.62 0.58 -6.18
N PHE A 104 10.15 1.44 -7.05
CA PHE A 104 11.40 1.16 -7.77
C PHE A 104 12.60 1.16 -6.81
N CYS A 105 12.75 2.20 -5.99
CA CYS A 105 13.86 2.28 -5.03
C CYS A 105 13.75 1.20 -3.95
N TRP A 106 12.55 1.02 -3.39
CA TRP A 106 12.30 -0.02 -2.40
C TRP A 106 12.60 -1.41 -2.95
N GLY A 107 12.10 -1.78 -4.14
CA GLY A 107 12.35 -3.10 -4.72
C GLY A 107 13.82 -3.38 -4.99
N LEU A 108 14.61 -2.35 -5.40
CA LEU A 108 16.05 -2.50 -5.55
C LEU A 108 16.75 -2.69 -4.21
N VAL A 109 16.35 -1.95 -3.17
CA VAL A 109 16.93 -2.10 -1.81
C VAL A 109 16.56 -3.46 -1.23
N ALA A 110 15.32 -3.92 -1.42
CA ALA A 110 14.88 -5.26 -1.03
C ALA A 110 15.72 -6.35 -1.70
N ALA A 111 15.94 -6.24 -3.01
CA ALA A 111 16.80 -7.18 -3.72
C ALA A 111 18.27 -7.09 -3.25
N ALA A 112 18.77 -5.88 -2.93
CA ALA A 112 20.13 -5.69 -2.41
C ALA A 112 20.37 -6.39 -1.06
N MET A 113 19.32 -6.74 -0.31
CA MET A 113 19.44 -7.53 0.90
C MET A 113 20.13 -8.88 0.66
N MET A 114 20.10 -9.42 -0.57
CA MET A 114 20.81 -10.66 -0.92
C MET A 114 22.33 -10.57 -0.73
N PHE A 115 22.89 -9.37 -0.74
CA PHE A 115 24.34 -9.15 -0.59
C PHE A 115 24.78 -8.87 0.85
N VAL A 116 23.87 -8.97 1.81
CA VAL A 116 24.18 -8.73 3.22
C VAL A 116 25.16 -9.78 3.74
N SER A 117 26.26 -9.29 4.33
CA SER A 117 27.27 -10.12 4.98
C SER A 117 27.63 -9.63 6.39
N THR A 118 27.30 -8.38 6.73
CA THR A 118 27.56 -7.77 8.04
C THR A 118 26.30 -7.17 8.66
N SER A 119 26.26 -7.10 9.99
CA SER A 119 25.13 -6.49 10.71
C SER A 119 24.91 -5.02 10.32
N MET A 120 25.99 -4.28 10.04
CA MET A 120 25.87 -2.88 9.63
C MET A 120 25.20 -2.75 8.26
N GLN A 121 25.58 -3.58 7.28
CA GLN A 121 24.90 -3.61 5.97
C GLN A 121 23.42 -3.94 6.13
N PHE A 122 23.10 -4.92 6.98
CA PHE A 122 21.73 -5.29 7.29
C PHE A 122 20.93 -4.11 7.84
N TYR A 123 21.46 -3.38 8.83
CA TYR A 123 20.79 -2.22 9.43
C TYR A 123 20.59 -1.08 8.44
N VAL A 124 21.61 -0.75 7.64
CA VAL A 124 21.52 0.30 6.62
C VAL A 124 20.46 -0.04 5.59
N LEU A 125 20.45 -1.27 5.06
CA LEU A 125 19.45 -1.68 4.08
C LEU A 125 18.04 -1.75 4.69
N ARG A 126 17.88 -2.19 5.94
CA ARG A 126 16.60 -2.17 6.64
C ARG A 126 16.06 -0.75 6.85
N PHE A 127 16.94 0.20 7.20
CA PHE A 127 16.58 1.62 7.29
C PHE A 127 16.13 2.18 5.94
N LEU A 128 16.93 1.96 4.90
CA LEU A 128 16.62 2.41 3.54
C LEU A 128 15.32 1.78 3.00
N LEU A 129 15.11 0.50 3.30
CA LEU A 129 13.88 -0.20 2.92
C LEU A 129 12.66 0.49 3.55
N GLY A 130 12.70 0.76 4.85
CA GLY A 130 11.64 1.50 5.55
C GLY A 130 11.45 2.90 4.97
N ALA A 131 12.53 3.63 4.74
CA ALA A 131 12.50 5.00 4.19
C ALA A 131 11.90 5.06 2.78
N PHE A 132 12.21 4.11 1.89
CA PHE A 132 11.67 4.08 0.54
C PHE A 132 10.25 3.50 0.48
N GLU A 133 9.89 2.54 1.33
CA GLU A 133 8.52 2.00 1.40
C GLU A 133 7.54 3.00 2.01
N ALA A 134 8.05 3.91 2.84
CA ALA A 134 7.25 4.93 3.51
C ALA A 134 6.42 5.75 2.51
N GLY A 135 5.13 5.92 2.82
CA GLY A 135 4.21 6.66 1.97
C GLY A 135 3.52 5.83 0.90
N PHE A 136 3.85 4.54 0.71
CA PHE A 136 3.14 3.69 -0.25
C PHE A 136 1.66 3.54 0.13
N PHE A 137 1.38 3.03 1.31
CA PHE A 137 0.00 2.78 1.76
C PHE A 137 -0.81 4.07 1.88
N PRO A 138 -0.38 5.11 2.63
CA PRO A 138 -1.13 6.37 2.70
C PRO A 138 -1.21 7.07 1.34
N GLY A 139 -0.22 6.90 0.48
CA GLY A 139 -0.24 7.39 -0.89
C GLY A 139 -1.33 6.76 -1.75
N VAL A 140 -1.55 5.45 -1.64
CA VAL A 140 -2.65 4.76 -2.32
C VAL A 140 -4.01 5.21 -1.76
N ILE A 141 -4.14 5.37 -0.44
CA ILE A 141 -5.36 5.88 0.18
C ILE A 141 -5.66 7.31 -0.33
N LEU A 142 -4.64 8.18 -0.38
CA LEU A 142 -4.80 9.52 -0.96
C LEU A 142 -5.17 9.45 -2.46
N TYR A 143 -4.61 8.50 -3.21
CA TYR A 143 -4.98 8.29 -4.61
C TYR A 143 -6.46 7.95 -4.76
N PHE A 144 -7.01 7.10 -3.89
CA PHE A 144 -8.44 6.81 -3.91
C PHE A 144 -9.31 8.04 -3.65
N THR A 145 -8.84 9.05 -2.91
CA THR A 145 -9.59 10.30 -2.73
C THR A 145 -9.75 11.10 -4.01
N TYR A 146 -8.87 10.93 -4.99
CA TYR A 146 -8.98 11.60 -6.29
C TYR A 146 -9.96 10.91 -7.26
N TRP A 147 -10.29 9.65 -7.00
CA TRP A 147 -11.11 8.81 -7.89
C TRP A 147 -12.47 8.45 -7.31
N PHE A 148 -12.65 8.50 -6.00
CA PHE A 148 -13.87 8.03 -5.35
C PHE A 148 -14.34 9.03 -4.29
N PRO A 149 -15.65 9.42 -4.29
CA PRO A 149 -16.22 10.22 -3.24
C PRO A 149 -16.28 9.47 -1.91
N ALA A 150 -16.39 10.19 -0.79
CA ALA A 150 -16.32 9.60 0.55
C ALA A 150 -17.27 8.41 0.77
N PRO A 151 -18.55 8.42 0.32
CA PRO A 151 -19.46 7.29 0.52
C PRO A 151 -19.01 6.00 -0.16
N ARG A 152 -18.27 6.09 -1.27
CA ARG A 152 -17.79 4.92 -2.04
C ARG A 152 -16.39 4.49 -1.65
N ARG A 153 -15.61 5.39 -1.06
CA ARG A 153 -14.18 5.18 -0.73
C ARG A 153 -13.96 4.05 0.28
N GLY A 154 -14.82 3.96 1.30
CA GLY A 154 -14.74 2.92 2.32
C GLY A 154 -14.77 1.52 1.73
N GLN A 155 -15.68 1.25 0.77
CA GLN A 155 -15.75 -0.03 0.08
C GLN A 155 -14.51 -0.33 -0.75
N VAL A 156 -13.97 0.68 -1.46
CA VAL A 156 -12.76 0.53 -2.28
C VAL A 156 -11.55 0.19 -1.42
N ILE A 157 -11.40 0.89 -0.28
CA ILE A 157 -10.33 0.62 0.69
C ILE A 157 -10.48 -0.78 1.29
N ALA A 158 -11.69 -1.19 1.67
CA ALA A 158 -11.93 -2.52 2.23
C ALA A 158 -11.53 -3.62 1.24
N ILE A 159 -11.88 -3.49 -0.06
CA ILE A 159 -11.46 -4.43 -1.10
C ILE A 159 -9.93 -4.40 -1.26
N PHE A 160 -9.32 -3.22 -1.30
CA PHE A 160 -7.86 -3.08 -1.39
C PHE A 160 -7.14 -3.78 -0.23
N MET A 161 -7.64 -3.65 0.99
CA MET A 161 -7.07 -4.27 2.19
C MET A 161 -7.12 -5.81 2.15
N THR A 162 -8.04 -6.43 1.39
CA THR A 162 -8.06 -7.90 1.25
C THR A 162 -6.79 -8.45 0.61
N ALA A 163 -6.04 -7.62 -0.13
CA ALA A 163 -4.76 -8.01 -0.71
C ALA A 163 -3.73 -8.43 0.36
N ALA A 164 -3.74 -7.78 1.55
CA ALA A 164 -2.88 -8.18 2.65
C ALA A 164 -3.22 -9.57 3.19
N ALA A 165 -4.52 -9.88 3.31
CA ALA A 165 -4.96 -11.22 3.77
C ALA A 165 -4.55 -12.30 2.76
N VAL A 166 -4.73 -12.05 1.46
CA VAL A 166 -4.29 -12.97 0.39
C VAL A 166 -2.77 -13.13 0.42
N ALA A 167 -2.02 -12.02 0.56
CA ALA A 167 -0.56 -12.07 0.65
C ALA A 167 -0.09 -12.86 1.86
N GLY A 168 -0.72 -12.68 3.03
CA GLY A 168 -0.43 -13.46 4.25
C GLY A 168 -0.63 -14.95 4.05
N LEU A 169 -1.70 -15.35 3.35
CA LEU A 169 -1.98 -16.74 3.04
C LEU A 169 -0.91 -17.39 2.15
N ILE A 170 -0.40 -16.66 1.16
CA ILE A 170 0.60 -17.19 0.21
C ILE A 170 2.05 -16.99 0.68
N ALA A 171 2.30 -16.14 1.67
CA ALA A 171 3.66 -15.80 2.12
C ALA A 171 4.45 -17.02 2.56
N GLY A 172 3.87 -17.89 3.40
CA GLY A 172 4.51 -19.11 3.87
C GLY A 172 4.86 -20.07 2.73
N PRO A 173 3.90 -20.52 1.92
CA PRO A 173 4.15 -21.38 0.77
C PRO A 173 5.18 -20.82 -0.20
N VAL A 174 5.10 -19.55 -0.56
CA VAL A 174 6.03 -18.91 -1.50
C VAL A 174 7.44 -18.82 -0.91
N SER A 175 7.58 -18.25 0.31
CA SER A 175 8.89 -18.10 0.96
C SER A 175 9.51 -19.47 1.27
N GLY A 176 8.73 -20.40 1.81
CA GLY A 176 9.20 -21.76 2.12
C GLY A 176 9.65 -22.54 0.89
N SER A 177 8.95 -22.40 -0.24
CA SER A 177 9.34 -23.03 -1.49
C SER A 177 10.66 -22.45 -2.02
N ILE A 178 10.83 -21.13 -1.99
CA ILE A 178 12.08 -20.48 -2.40
C ILE A 178 13.23 -20.95 -1.52
N LEU A 179 13.07 -20.90 -0.19
CA LEU A 179 14.10 -21.31 0.76
C LEU A 179 14.51 -22.77 0.60
N LYS A 180 13.55 -23.65 0.26
CA LYS A 180 13.81 -25.09 0.11
C LYS A 180 14.41 -25.47 -1.24
N TYR A 181 13.83 -24.96 -2.33
CA TYR A 181 14.16 -25.47 -3.67
C TYR A 181 15.27 -24.67 -4.37
N LEU A 182 15.54 -23.44 -3.94
CA LEU A 182 16.59 -22.61 -4.51
C LEU A 182 17.84 -22.51 -3.64
N ASP A 183 17.87 -23.18 -2.48
CA ASP A 183 19.06 -23.22 -1.63
C ASP A 183 20.20 -23.96 -2.34
N GLY A 184 21.38 -23.31 -2.39
CA GLY A 184 22.54 -23.81 -3.12
C GLY A 184 22.52 -23.57 -4.63
N ALA A 185 21.40 -23.13 -5.21
CA ALA A 185 21.33 -22.85 -6.63
C ALA A 185 22.29 -21.70 -7.01
N VAL A 186 23.16 -21.94 -8.00
CA VAL A 186 24.20 -21.01 -8.46
C VAL A 186 25.13 -20.53 -7.31
N GLY A 187 25.27 -21.33 -6.26
CA GLY A 187 26.12 -21.01 -5.09
C GLY A 187 25.51 -19.98 -4.14
N LEU A 188 24.23 -19.66 -4.28
CA LEU A 188 23.49 -18.72 -3.41
C LEU A 188 22.62 -19.48 -2.42
N HIS A 189 22.48 -18.93 -1.22
CA HIS A 189 21.52 -19.44 -0.23
C HIS A 189 20.07 -19.09 -0.59
N GLY A 190 19.12 -19.90 -0.15
CA GLY A 190 17.70 -19.72 -0.41
C GLY A 190 17.17 -18.34 0.04
N TRP A 191 17.67 -17.80 1.18
CA TRP A 191 17.30 -16.46 1.63
C TRP A 191 17.75 -15.35 0.68
N GLN A 192 18.87 -15.50 -0.02
CA GLN A 192 19.35 -14.54 -1.02
C GLN A 192 18.41 -14.53 -2.22
N TRP A 193 18.02 -15.69 -2.71
CA TRP A 193 17.00 -15.85 -3.75
C TRP A 193 15.67 -15.25 -3.34
N MET A 194 15.28 -15.44 -2.08
CA MET A 194 14.00 -14.91 -1.59
C MET A 194 13.95 -13.39 -1.65
N PHE A 195 14.98 -12.69 -1.19
CA PHE A 195 15.03 -11.21 -1.30
C PHE A 195 15.05 -10.74 -2.75
N MET A 196 15.73 -11.45 -3.65
CA MET A 196 15.74 -11.10 -5.06
C MET A 196 14.36 -11.31 -5.72
N ILE A 197 13.77 -12.49 -5.53
CA ILE A 197 12.50 -12.87 -6.18
C ILE A 197 11.31 -12.10 -5.60
N GLN A 198 11.32 -11.74 -4.33
CA GLN A 198 10.23 -10.98 -3.71
C GLN A 198 10.44 -9.47 -3.82
N GLY A 199 11.69 -8.99 -3.87
CA GLY A 199 11.99 -7.56 -3.98
C GLY A 199 11.87 -6.99 -5.39
N LEU A 200 12.48 -7.63 -6.40
CA LEU A 200 12.48 -7.11 -7.78
C LEU A 200 11.08 -6.89 -8.38
N PRO A 201 10.06 -7.72 -8.11
CA PRO A 201 8.72 -7.47 -8.60
C PRO A 201 8.15 -6.11 -8.19
N ALA A 202 8.53 -5.56 -7.02
CA ALA A 202 8.12 -4.22 -6.61
C ALA A 202 8.62 -3.16 -7.59
N SER A 203 9.90 -3.24 -8.01
CA SER A 203 10.47 -2.31 -9.00
C SER A 203 9.77 -2.41 -10.35
N VAL A 204 9.50 -3.62 -10.82
CA VAL A 204 8.77 -3.86 -12.08
C VAL A 204 7.35 -3.30 -11.99
N LEU A 205 6.64 -3.59 -10.91
CA LEU A 205 5.28 -3.08 -10.70
C LEU A 205 5.25 -1.57 -10.54
N GLY A 206 6.29 -0.96 -9.97
CA GLY A 206 6.44 0.49 -9.93
C GLY A 206 6.46 1.11 -11.33
N VAL A 207 7.21 0.52 -12.26
CA VAL A 207 7.23 0.93 -13.67
C VAL A 207 5.88 0.70 -14.34
N VAL A 208 5.27 -0.47 -14.13
CA VAL A 208 3.93 -0.79 -14.67
C VAL A 208 2.90 0.21 -14.13
N ALA A 209 2.89 0.50 -12.82
CA ALA A 209 2.00 1.48 -12.22
C ALA A 209 2.19 2.88 -12.83
N PHE A 210 3.42 3.30 -13.05
CA PHE A 210 3.72 4.58 -13.72
C PHE A 210 3.17 4.64 -15.15
N LEU A 211 3.24 3.58 -15.91
CA LEU A 211 2.76 3.54 -17.29
C LEU A 211 1.23 3.42 -17.37
N TYR A 212 0.63 2.69 -16.44
CA TYR A 212 -0.79 2.33 -16.49
C TYR A 212 -1.71 3.31 -15.75
N LEU A 213 -1.32 3.77 -14.54
CA LEU A 213 -2.14 4.64 -13.72
C LEU A 213 -2.19 6.06 -14.29
N GLN A 214 -3.23 6.80 -13.95
CA GLN A 214 -3.39 8.22 -14.26
C GLN A 214 -3.54 8.99 -12.94
N ASP A 215 -2.99 10.21 -12.84
CA ASP A 215 -3.00 10.96 -11.59
C ASP A 215 -4.40 11.40 -11.13
N SER A 216 -5.32 11.60 -12.07
CA SER A 216 -6.70 12.02 -11.77
C SER A 216 -7.65 11.66 -12.90
N PRO A 217 -8.98 11.68 -12.67
CA PRO A 217 -9.99 11.49 -13.71
C PRO A 217 -9.83 12.45 -14.88
N ALA A 218 -9.51 13.72 -14.61
CA ALA A 218 -9.33 14.74 -15.66
C ALA A 218 -8.24 14.35 -16.68
N ARG A 219 -7.16 13.70 -16.20
CA ARG A 219 -6.04 13.25 -17.04
C ARG A 219 -6.25 11.86 -17.66
N ALA A 220 -7.31 11.17 -17.30
CA ALA A 220 -7.59 9.82 -17.79
C ALA A 220 -7.95 9.84 -19.28
N ARG A 221 -7.15 9.16 -20.11
CA ARG A 221 -7.36 9.08 -21.56
C ARG A 221 -8.48 8.11 -21.94
N TRP A 222 -8.83 7.19 -21.05
CA TRP A 222 -9.85 6.16 -21.26
C TRP A 222 -11.26 6.56 -20.80
N LEU A 223 -11.41 7.75 -20.22
CA LEU A 223 -12.69 8.36 -19.87
C LEU A 223 -13.14 9.33 -20.97
N SER A 224 -14.41 9.21 -21.37
CA SER A 224 -15.02 10.17 -22.28
C SER A 224 -15.22 11.55 -21.62
N PRO A 225 -15.36 12.63 -22.40
CA PRO A 225 -15.62 13.97 -21.84
C PRO A 225 -16.90 14.03 -20.99
N GLY A 226 -17.94 13.24 -21.36
CA GLY A 226 -19.18 13.13 -20.60
C GLY A 226 -18.97 12.47 -19.24
N GLU A 227 -18.23 11.36 -19.19
CA GLU A 227 -17.90 10.64 -17.95
C GLU A 227 -17.04 11.47 -17.00
N LYS A 228 -16.08 12.25 -17.53
CA LYS A 228 -15.29 13.18 -16.73
C LYS A 228 -16.16 14.22 -16.05
N ARG A 229 -17.09 14.84 -16.81
CA ARG A 229 -18.04 15.83 -16.26
C ARG A 229 -18.94 15.21 -15.19
N LEU A 230 -19.38 13.96 -15.40
CA LEU A 230 -20.20 13.24 -14.44
C LEU A 230 -19.45 13.00 -13.12
N LEU A 231 -18.18 12.55 -13.21
CA LEU A 231 -17.31 12.34 -12.05
C LEU A 231 -16.99 13.66 -11.33
N ASP A 232 -16.65 14.72 -12.09
CA ASP A 232 -16.33 16.03 -11.50
C ASP A 232 -17.53 16.61 -10.76
N ALA A 233 -18.75 16.45 -11.29
CA ALA A 233 -19.97 16.89 -10.63
C ALA A 233 -20.24 16.10 -9.32
N ASP A 234 -20.07 14.77 -9.34
CA ASP A 234 -20.28 13.93 -8.16
C ASP A 234 -19.23 14.21 -7.08
N MET A 235 -17.96 14.36 -7.46
CA MET A 235 -16.87 14.73 -6.55
C MET A 235 -17.03 16.16 -5.99
N ALA A 236 -17.52 17.11 -6.79
CA ALA A 236 -17.79 18.47 -6.32
C ALA A 236 -18.91 18.50 -5.27
N ARG A 237 -19.96 17.69 -5.45
CA ARG A 237 -21.04 17.53 -4.44
C ARG A 237 -20.52 16.95 -3.13
N ASP A 238 -19.67 15.91 -3.20
CA ASP A 238 -19.06 15.32 -2.02
C ASP A 238 -18.20 16.34 -1.25
N LEU A 239 -17.41 17.15 -1.96
CA LEU A 239 -16.60 18.21 -1.37
C LEU A 239 -17.46 19.32 -0.73
N ALA A 240 -18.58 19.71 -1.35
CA ALA A 240 -19.49 20.69 -0.79
C ALA A 240 -20.12 20.17 0.52
N ASN A 241 -20.60 18.92 0.52
CA ASN A 241 -21.16 18.27 1.70
C ASN A 241 -20.11 18.08 2.83
N ALA A 242 -18.84 17.85 2.47
CA ALA A 242 -17.76 17.73 3.43
C ALA A 242 -17.39 19.07 4.07
N ARG A 243 -17.42 20.17 3.30
CA ARG A 243 -17.16 21.54 3.82
C ARG A 243 -18.22 21.98 4.79
N ASP A 244 -19.47 21.66 4.55
CA ASP A 244 -20.58 21.99 5.45
C ASP A 244 -20.46 21.27 6.81
N LYS A 245 -19.87 20.07 6.81
CA LYS A 245 -19.60 19.29 8.02
C LYS A 245 -18.26 19.58 8.71
N SER A 246 -17.30 20.19 8.02
CA SER A 246 -15.94 20.39 8.52
C SER A 246 -15.72 21.79 9.09
N GLN A 247 -16.52 22.22 10.06
CA GLN A 247 -16.18 23.39 10.89
C GLN A 247 -15.18 23.05 12.01
N ASP A 248 -14.72 21.81 12.09
CA ASP A 248 -13.85 21.35 13.18
C ASP A 248 -12.38 21.68 12.89
N SER A 249 -11.83 22.58 13.68
CA SER A 249 -10.41 22.89 13.74
C SER A 249 -9.61 21.64 14.14
N LEU A 250 -8.34 21.51 13.70
CA LEU A 250 -7.42 20.47 14.17
C LEU A 250 -7.39 20.38 15.70
N ALA A 251 -7.53 21.50 16.41
CA ALA A 251 -7.60 21.55 17.87
C ALA A 251 -8.86 20.87 18.42
N GLN A 252 -9.99 20.93 17.73
CA GLN A 252 -11.23 20.22 18.10
C GLN A 252 -11.08 18.72 17.87
N MET A 253 -10.40 18.32 16.78
CA MET A 253 -10.09 16.93 16.48
C MET A 253 -9.30 16.27 17.63
N PHE A 254 -8.27 16.94 18.15
CA PHE A 254 -7.49 16.44 19.30
C PHE A 254 -8.26 16.46 20.64
N ARG A 255 -9.41 17.15 20.71
CA ARG A 255 -10.29 17.12 21.89
C ARG A 255 -11.39 16.07 21.82
N ASP A 256 -11.60 15.45 20.65
CA ASP A 256 -12.61 14.39 20.49
C ASP A 256 -12.10 13.07 21.13
N PRO A 257 -12.74 12.58 22.21
CA PRO A 257 -12.33 11.33 22.87
C PRO A 257 -12.45 10.10 21.94
N ARG A 258 -13.28 10.18 20.90
CA ARG A 258 -13.45 9.09 19.93
C ARG A 258 -12.15 8.79 19.17
N ILE A 259 -11.33 9.81 18.91
CA ILE A 259 -10.03 9.62 18.25
C ILE A 259 -9.11 8.76 19.11
N TYR A 260 -9.04 9.06 20.41
CA TYR A 260 -8.21 8.29 21.33
C TYR A 260 -8.75 6.86 21.51
N LEU A 261 -10.07 6.71 21.58
CA LEU A 261 -10.71 5.39 21.66
C LEU A 261 -10.39 4.54 20.42
N LEU A 262 -10.59 5.11 19.23
CA LEU A 262 -10.31 4.41 17.95
C LEU A 262 -8.82 4.12 17.78
N SER A 263 -7.94 5.06 18.13
CA SER A 263 -6.49 4.88 18.08
C SER A 263 -6.03 3.78 19.04
N THR A 264 -6.58 3.75 20.26
CA THR A 264 -6.28 2.71 21.25
C THR A 264 -6.80 1.35 20.79
N ALA A 265 -8.04 1.28 20.29
CA ALA A 265 -8.60 0.05 19.74
C ALA A 265 -7.77 -0.49 18.56
N TYR A 266 -7.33 0.39 17.66
CA TYR A 266 -6.46 0.02 16.55
C TYR A 266 -5.07 -0.44 17.01
N PHE A 267 -4.49 0.24 18.00
CA PHE A 267 -3.22 -0.16 18.61
C PHE A 267 -3.32 -1.55 19.29
N MET A 268 -4.40 -1.80 20.05
CA MET A 268 -4.65 -3.09 20.67
C MET A 268 -4.83 -4.20 19.63
N PHE A 269 -5.57 -3.91 18.55
CA PHE A 269 -5.76 -4.86 17.46
C PHE A 269 -4.43 -5.23 16.78
N LEU A 270 -3.58 -4.24 16.48
CA LEU A 270 -2.25 -4.49 15.93
C LEU A 270 -1.35 -5.26 16.90
N SER A 271 -1.39 -4.95 18.19
CA SER A 271 -0.62 -5.65 19.22
C SER A 271 -1.00 -7.12 19.33
N LEU A 272 -2.29 -7.45 19.23
CA LEU A 272 -2.80 -8.83 19.27
C LEU A 272 -2.35 -9.68 18.06
N ILE A 273 -2.12 -9.05 16.91
CA ILE A 273 -1.66 -9.75 15.70
C ILE A 273 -0.15 -10.06 15.77
N HIS A 274 0.59 -9.34 16.62
CA HIS A 274 2.05 -9.46 16.74
C HIS A 274 2.53 -10.28 17.95
N ILE A 275 1.60 -10.80 18.77
CA ILE A 275 1.86 -11.77 19.84
C ILE A 275 1.62 -13.18 19.31
#